data_6d4c82f267808f7a1be392e26fa322f6
#
_entry.id   6d4c82f267808f7a1be392e26fa322f6
#
_cell.length_a   1.000
_cell.length_b   1.000
_cell.length_c   1.000
_cell.angle_alpha   90.00
_cell.angle_beta   90.00
_cell.angle_gamma   90.00
#
_symmetry.space_group_name_H-M   'P 1'
#
loop_
_entity.id
_entity.type
_entity.pdbx_description
1 polymer ?
#
loop_
_entity_poly.entity_id
_entity_poly.type
_entity_poly.pdbx_seq_one_letter_code
_entity_poly.pdbx_strand_id
1 'polypeptide(L)'
;LREEADSTEPIDMLVTNYVYDKVGKRNKHVVNFRHAMKAGERLTWNDLGHFGLAEYILMHALIYRTAVVRESKMQLPEHTFYVDFIYAYQPFPWVKTMKYLDTPFYHYFIGRDGQSVQTDVMIRRVDQLRLVNQCMVHATPERGTVPDGLYRYMIHFLAIQSSVASVFMILSRDPENYEKKKAMWADIEAYSPTIYKDVRKKAMSRALNLRGSAGRFVIRKGYFLAEHVVGFN
;
A
#
# COMPACT_ATOMS: atom_id res chain seq x y z
N LEU A 1 14.24 -19.15 7.02
CA LEU A 1 12.88 -19.72 6.94
C LEU A 1 12.77 -21.03 7.75
N ARG A 2 13.71 -21.97 7.61
CA ARG A 2 13.68 -23.24 8.39
C ARG A 2 13.77 -22.97 9.89
N GLU A 3 14.73 -22.17 10.34
CA GLU A 3 14.87 -21.77 11.75
C GLU A 3 13.59 -21.19 12.34
N GLU A 4 12.86 -20.37 11.58
CA GLU A 4 11.60 -19.76 12.03
C GLU A 4 10.42 -20.78 12.00
N ALA A 5 10.43 -21.72 11.06
CA ALA A 5 9.43 -22.76 11.00
C ALA A 5 9.54 -23.78 12.15
N ASP A 6 10.76 -24.05 12.59
CA ASP A 6 11.08 -24.99 13.68
C ASP A 6 11.11 -24.33 15.06
N SER A 7 10.86 -23.00 15.13
CA SER A 7 10.85 -22.23 16.39
C SER A 7 9.66 -22.59 17.26
N THR A 8 9.89 -22.71 18.57
CA THR A 8 8.84 -22.84 19.58
C THR A 8 7.96 -21.59 19.69
N GLU A 9 8.49 -20.45 19.24
CA GLU A 9 7.78 -19.18 19.17
C GLU A 9 7.72 -18.67 17.71
N PRO A 10 6.77 -19.13 16.90
CA PRO A 10 6.72 -18.78 15.48
C PRO A 10 6.48 -17.27 15.27
N ILE A 11 7.15 -16.74 14.25
CA ILE A 11 6.93 -15.37 13.77
C ILE A 11 5.65 -15.33 12.91
N ASP A 12 4.81 -14.31 13.11
CA ASP A 12 3.56 -14.14 12.35
C ASP A 12 3.79 -13.64 10.93
N MET A 13 4.81 -12.78 10.76
CA MET A 13 5.13 -12.16 9.48
C MET A 13 6.64 -12.00 9.31
N LEU A 14 7.18 -12.45 8.18
CA LEU A 14 8.52 -12.10 7.75
C LEU A 14 8.45 -11.01 6.69
N VAL A 15 9.32 -10.03 6.81
CA VAL A 15 9.51 -8.96 5.83
C VAL A 15 10.88 -9.14 5.20
N THR A 16 10.96 -9.09 3.87
CA THR A 16 12.20 -9.22 3.10
C THR A 16 12.37 -8.04 2.15
N ASN A 17 13.55 -7.88 1.59
CA ASN A 17 13.75 -6.97 0.47
C ASN A 17 13.23 -7.61 -0.82
N TYR A 18 12.97 -6.75 -1.82
CA TYR A 18 12.71 -7.20 -3.17
C TYR A 18 13.45 -6.33 -4.19
N VAL A 19 13.55 -6.82 -5.41
CA VAL A 19 14.30 -6.18 -6.49
C VAL A 19 13.34 -5.84 -7.61
N TYR A 20 13.33 -4.58 -8.04
CA TYR A 20 12.76 -4.22 -9.33
C TYR A 20 13.72 -4.67 -10.46
N ASP A 21 13.26 -5.65 -11.22
CA ASP A 21 13.99 -6.18 -12.38
C ASP A 21 13.32 -5.63 -13.66
N LYS A 22 13.84 -4.49 -14.15
CA LYS A 22 13.21 -3.78 -15.26
C LYS A 22 13.80 -4.25 -16.60
N VAL A 23 12.90 -4.58 -17.54
CA VAL A 23 13.26 -4.96 -18.91
C VAL A 23 14.23 -3.95 -19.53
N GLY A 24 15.35 -4.44 -20.09
CA GLY A 24 16.34 -3.62 -20.77
C GLY A 24 17.26 -2.77 -19.89
N LYS A 25 17.13 -2.82 -18.56
CA LYS A 25 18.04 -2.12 -17.64
C LYS A 25 18.98 -3.08 -16.93
N ARG A 26 20.29 -2.74 -16.94
CA ARG A 26 21.34 -3.52 -16.24
C ARG A 26 21.31 -3.26 -14.72
N ASN A 27 20.98 -2.03 -14.30
CA ASN A 27 20.97 -1.65 -12.88
C ASN A 27 19.63 -2.02 -12.28
N LYS A 28 19.67 -2.91 -11.29
CA LYS A 28 18.50 -3.35 -10.52
C LYS A 28 18.35 -2.45 -9.31
N HIS A 29 17.12 -2.09 -8.97
CA HIS A 29 16.80 -1.31 -7.77
C HIS A 29 16.31 -2.22 -6.66
N VAL A 30 17.04 -2.25 -5.54
CA VAL A 30 16.65 -3.02 -4.34
C VAL A 30 15.82 -2.12 -3.44
N VAL A 31 14.59 -2.55 -3.15
CA VAL A 31 13.75 -1.94 -2.12
C VAL A 31 14.06 -2.64 -0.79
N ASN A 32 14.42 -1.87 0.22
CA ASN A 32 14.75 -2.37 1.55
C ASN A 32 14.07 -1.51 2.63
N PHE A 33 13.98 -2.05 3.84
CA PHE A 33 13.30 -1.40 4.97
C PHE A 33 14.23 -1.15 6.16
N ARG A 34 15.55 -1.11 5.96
CA ARG A 34 16.58 -0.97 7.00
C ARG A 34 16.38 0.24 7.92
N HIS A 35 15.85 1.34 7.39
CA HIS A 35 15.63 2.57 8.16
C HIS A 35 14.36 2.49 9.04
N ALA A 36 13.44 1.58 8.73
CA ALA A 36 12.19 1.41 9.46
C ALA A 36 12.14 0.13 10.30
N MET A 37 13.00 -0.86 10.01
CA MET A 37 12.99 -2.16 10.66
C MET A 37 14.41 -2.64 10.95
N LYS A 38 14.67 -3.08 12.18
CA LYS A 38 15.95 -3.71 12.54
C LYS A 38 16.02 -5.14 12.01
N ALA A 39 17.08 -5.43 11.27
CA ALA A 39 17.27 -6.73 10.66
C ALA A 39 17.60 -7.82 11.69
N GLY A 40 16.99 -9.00 11.52
CA GLY A 40 17.25 -10.18 12.35
C GLY A 40 16.58 -10.18 13.73
N GLU A 41 16.09 -9.04 14.21
CA GLU A 41 15.41 -8.94 15.50
C GLU A 41 13.93 -9.36 15.40
N ARG A 42 13.38 -9.85 16.52
CA ARG A 42 11.95 -10.05 16.70
C ARG A 42 11.33 -8.71 17.03
N LEU A 43 10.39 -8.26 16.21
CA LEU A 43 9.78 -6.95 16.29
C LEU A 43 8.27 -7.07 16.51
N THR A 44 7.70 -6.03 17.09
CA THR A 44 6.26 -5.72 17.12
C THR A 44 5.97 -4.48 16.28
N TRP A 45 4.71 -4.13 16.11
CA TRP A 45 4.34 -2.91 15.39
C TRP A 45 4.86 -1.61 16.05
N ASN A 46 5.06 -1.62 17.37
CA ASN A 46 5.56 -0.45 18.08
C ASN A 46 7.07 -0.22 17.90
N ASP A 47 7.80 -1.23 17.44
CA ASP A 47 9.23 -1.17 17.18
C ASP A 47 9.56 -0.60 15.80
N LEU A 48 8.53 -0.41 14.95
CA LEU A 48 8.73 0.11 13.61
C LEU A 48 9.03 1.61 13.60
N GLY A 49 10.05 1.99 12.84
CA GLY A 49 10.39 3.37 12.52
C GLY A 49 9.42 4.01 11.52
N HIS A 50 9.86 5.12 10.92
CA HIS A 50 9.07 5.84 9.93
C HIS A 50 9.32 5.31 8.53
N PHE A 51 8.25 5.01 7.81
CA PHE A 51 8.27 4.71 6.38
C PHE A 51 8.29 6.00 5.56
N GLY A 52 8.97 5.98 4.43
CA GLY A 52 8.99 7.09 3.48
C GLY A 52 7.60 7.43 2.94
N LEU A 53 7.47 8.61 2.30
CA LEU A 53 6.19 9.17 1.86
C LEU A 53 5.32 8.21 1.01
N ALA A 54 5.96 7.44 0.13
CA ALA A 54 5.31 6.46 -0.76
C ALA A 54 5.80 5.03 -0.49
N GLU A 55 6.38 4.79 0.67
CA GLU A 55 6.95 3.50 1.02
C GLU A 55 5.98 2.69 1.88
N TYR A 56 5.81 1.44 1.53
CA TYR A 56 4.93 0.49 2.23
C TYR A 56 5.37 -0.93 1.95
N ILE A 57 5.00 -1.84 2.83
CA ILE A 57 5.30 -3.27 2.72
C ILE A 57 4.17 -3.91 1.91
N LEU A 58 4.49 -4.37 0.70
CA LEU A 58 3.54 -5.03 -0.20
C LEU A 58 3.88 -6.52 -0.34
N MET A 59 3.05 -7.27 -1.03
CA MET A 59 3.16 -8.73 -1.20
C MET A 59 4.57 -9.23 -1.60
N HIS A 60 5.32 -8.43 -2.35
CA HIS A 60 6.69 -8.74 -2.78
C HIS A 60 7.68 -8.91 -1.63
N ALA A 61 7.37 -8.29 -0.49
CA ALA A 61 8.20 -8.25 0.70
C ALA A 61 7.62 -9.07 1.87
N LEU A 62 6.45 -9.70 1.69
CA LEU A 62 5.70 -10.32 2.79
C LEU A 62 5.67 -11.84 2.70
N ILE A 63 5.91 -12.48 3.83
CA ILE A 63 5.64 -13.91 4.04
C ILE A 63 4.85 -14.02 5.35
N TYR A 64 3.58 -14.39 5.26
CA TYR A 64 2.74 -14.60 6.43
C TYR A 64 2.78 -16.06 6.91
N ARG A 65 2.73 -16.25 8.21
CA ARG A 65 2.34 -17.54 8.78
C ARG A 65 0.89 -17.86 8.36
N THR A 66 0.66 -19.02 7.82
CA THR A 66 -0.65 -19.40 7.24
C THR A 66 -1.81 -19.24 8.25
N ALA A 67 -1.56 -19.49 9.54
CA ALA A 67 -2.56 -19.29 10.59
C ALA A 67 -3.05 -17.84 10.64
N VAL A 68 -2.17 -16.85 10.53
CA VAL A 68 -2.53 -15.41 10.51
C VAL A 68 -3.49 -15.09 9.36
N VAL A 69 -3.19 -15.60 8.16
CA VAL A 69 -4.06 -15.40 6.99
C VAL A 69 -5.42 -16.05 7.20
N ARG A 70 -5.47 -17.25 7.77
CA ARG A 70 -6.73 -17.94 8.07
C ARG A 70 -7.55 -17.24 9.14
N GLU A 71 -6.90 -16.78 10.21
CA GLU A 71 -7.55 -16.04 11.31
C GLU A 71 -8.11 -14.70 10.84
N SER A 72 -7.44 -14.03 9.92
CA SER A 72 -7.91 -12.76 9.35
C SER A 72 -9.17 -12.90 8.49
N LYS A 73 -9.53 -14.13 8.11
CA LYS A 73 -10.65 -14.42 7.20
C LYS A 73 -10.62 -13.59 5.93
N MET A 74 -9.41 -13.30 5.47
CA MET A 74 -9.16 -12.47 4.29
C MET A 74 -9.94 -13.02 3.08
N GLN A 75 -10.62 -12.11 2.39
CA GLN A 75 -11.32 -12.40 1.15
C GLN A 75 -10.80 -11.45 0.06
N LEU A 76 -10.33 -12.03 -1.03
CA LEU A 76 -9.90 -11.29 -2.20
C LEU A 76 -11.04 -11.26 -3.22
N PRO A 77 -11.48 -10.08 -3.68
CA PRO A 77 -12.49 -9.99 -4.74
C PRO A 77 -12.01 -10.69 -6.00
N GLU A 78 -12.89 -11.52 -6.59
CA GLU A 78 -12.59 -12.21 -7.84
C GLU A 78 -12.52 -11.23 -9.02
N HIS A 79 -11.76 -11.59 -10.05
CA HIS A 79 -11.59 -10.80 -11.26
C HIS A 79 -11.18 -9.34 -11.04
N THR A 80 -10.50 -9.07 -9.92
CA THR A 80 -10.12 -7.72 -9.49
C THR A 80 -8.59 -7.58 -9.47
N PHE A 81 -8.09 -6.51 -10.08
CA PHE A 81 -6.68 -6.13 -9.98
C PHE A 81 -6.41 -5.39 -8.66
N TYR A 82 -5.14 -5.31 -8.28
CA TYR A 82 -4.67 -4.59 -7.09
C TYR A 82 -5.10 -5.24 -5.75
N VAL A 83 -5.55 -6.49 -5.79
CA VAL A 83 -5.87 -7.28 -4.57
C VAL A 83 -4.65 -7.57 -3.70
N ASP A 84 -3.45 -7.37 -4.24
CA ASP A 84 -2.18 -7.39 -3.52
C ASP A 84 -2.14 -6.36 -2.37
N PHE A 85 -2.81 -5.23 -2.50
CA PHE A 85 -3.04 -4.30 -1.40
C PHE A 85 -3.87 -4.92 -0.27
N ILE A 86 -4.94 -5.64 -0.60
CA ILE A 86 -5.79 -6.32 0.39
C ILE A 86 -5.01 -7.46 1.05
N TYR A 87 -4.31 -8.27 0.24
CA TYR A 87 -3.47 -9.36 0.74
C TYR A 87 -2.44 -8.87 1.75
N ALA A 88 -1.77 -7.76 1.47
CA ALA A 88 -0.80 -7.19 2.40
C ALA A 88 -1.47 -6.59 3.64
N TYR A 89 -2.61 -5.92 3.48
CA TYR A 89 -3.18 -5.03 4.50
C TYR A 89 -4.10 -5.72 5.49
N GLN A 90 -5.02 -6.56 4.98
CA GLN A 90 -6.10 -7.12 5.79
C GLN A 90 -5.61 -8.00 6.95
N PRO A 91 -4.51 -8.80 6.84
CA PRO A 91 -4.02 -9.61 7.95
C PRO A 91 -3.27 -8.84 9.04
N PHE A 92 -2.87 -7.58 8.84
CA PHE A 92 -2.04 -6.84 9.80
C PHE A 92 -2.55 -6.82 11.25
N PRO A 93 -3.87 -6.70 11.53
CA PRO A 93 -4.36 -6.74 12.91
C PRO A 93 -4.10 -8.06 13.65
N TRP A 94 -3.86 -9.16 12.93
CA TRP A 94 -3.55 -10.48 13.49
C TRP A 94 -2.05 -10.75 13.63
N VAL A 95 -1.21 -9.87 13.11
CA VAL A 95 0.26 -9.96 13.23
C VAL A 95 0.67 -9.37 14.57
N LYS A 96 1.16 -10.19 15.48
CA LYS A 96 1.71 -9.79 16.79
C LYS A 96 3.21 -9.62 16.73
N THR A 97 3.86 -10.50 15.97
CA THR A 97 5.33 -10.56 15.88
C THR A 97 5.78 -10.61 14.43
N MET A 98 6.86 -9.91 14.14
CA MET A 98 7.47 -9.90 12.83
C MET A 98 8.99 -9.93 12.90
N LYS A 99 9.64 -10.32 11.81
CA LYS A 99 11.09 -10.28 11.64
C LYS A 99 11.43 -9.74 10.27
N TYR A 100 12.37 -8.82 10.22
CA TYR A 100 12.89 -8.31 8.96
C TYR A 100 14.18 -9.03 8.59
N LEU A 101 14.22 -9.62 7.42
CA LEU A 101 15.39 -10.23 6.81
C LEU A 101 15.93 -9.29 5.73
N ASP A 102 17.09 -8.72 5.97
CA ASP A 102 17.74 -7.80 5.03
C ASP A 102 18.35 -8.57 3.84
N THR A 103 17.48 -9.25 3.10
CA THR A 103 17.86 -10.12 1.97
C THR A 103 16.92 -9.86 0.81
N PRO A 104 17.41 -9.61 -0.42
CA PRO A 104 16.59 -9.51 -1.62
C PRO A 104 16.07 -10.89 -1.99
N PHE A 105 14.82 -11.16 -1.59
CA PHE A 105 14.21 -12.49 -1.73
C PHE A 105 13.38 -12.62 -3.00
N TYR A 106 12.70 -11.54 -3.42
CA TYR A 106 11.81 -11.56 -4.57
C TYR A 106 12.31 -10.64 -5.69
N HIS A 107 12.28 -11.12 -6.93
CA HIS A 107 12.55 -10.32 -8.11
C HIS A 107 11.24 -9.97 -8.80
N TYR A 108 10.87 -8.69 -8.74
CA TYR A 108 9.67 -8.18 -9.40
C TYR A 108 10.01 -7.69 -10.80
N PHE A 109 9.64 -8.50 -11.79
CA PHE A 109 9.89 -8.20 -13.19
C PHE A 109 8.88 -7.18 -13.71
N ILE A 110 9.35 -5.98 -14.06
CA ILE A 110 8.54 -4.85 -14.51
C ILE A 110 8.95 -4.36 -15.90
N GLY A 111 8.05 -3.57 -16.54
CA GLY A 111 8.30 -2.96 -17.84
C GLY A 111 7.87 -3.82 -19.04
N ARG A 112 7.00 -4.81 -18.82
CA ARG A 112 6.34 -5.57 -19.90
C ARG A 112 5.09 -4.82 -20.36
N ASP A 113 4.77 -4.92 -21.66
CA ASP A 113 3.54 -4.35 -22.21
C ASP A 113 2.28 -4.94 -21.54
N GLY A 114 1.30 -4.09 -21.27
CA GLY A 114 0.03 -4.49 -20.67
C GLY A 114 0.08 -4.79 -19.17
N GLN A 115 1.17 -4.48 -18.47
CA GLN A 115 1.21 -4.65 -17.02
C GLN A 115 0.17 -3.79 -16.29
N SER A 116 -0.34 -4.33 -15.17
CA SER A 116 -1.39 -3.70 -14.35
C SER A 116 -1.02 -2.32 -13.81
N VAL A 117 0.27 -2.02 -13.69
CA VAL A 117 0.79 -0.75 -13.17
C VAL A 117 0.97 0.34 -14.24
N GLN A 118 0.73 0.05 -15.52
CA GLN A 118 0.79 1.06 -16.58
C GLN A 118 -0.34 2.09 -16.41
N THR A 119 -0.02 3.36 -16.65
CA THR A 119 -0.91 4.51 -16.42
C THR A 119 -2.27 4.36 -17.09
N ASP A 120 -2.30 3.93 -18.35
CA ASP A 120 -3.53 3.72 -19.11
C ASP A 120 -4.37 2.54 -18.58
N VAL A 121 -3.71 1.47 -18.13
CA VAL A 121 -4.36 0.31 -17.51
C VAL A 121 -4.99 0.72 -16.16
N MET A 122 -4.27 1.47 -15.35
CA MET A 122 -4.77 1.93 -14.05
C MET A 122 -5.95 2.90 -14.21
N ILE A 123 -5.92 3.77 -15.22
CA ILE A 123 -7.05 4.66 -15.53
C ILE A 123 -8.29 3.85 -15.91
N ARG A 124 -8.16 2.83 -16.76
CA ARG A 124 -9.30 1.96 -17.14
C ARG A 124 -9.88 1.18 -15.96
N ARG A 125 -9.13 1.01 -14.87
CA ARG A 125 -9.48 0.19 -13.71
C ARG A 125 -9.68 0.97 -12.42
N VAL A 126 -10.03 2.24 -12.51
CA VAL A 126 -10.25 3.10 -11.32
C VAL A 126 -11.34 2.57 -10.40
N ASP A 127 -12.36 1.87 -10.95
CA ASP A 127 -13.42 1.25 -10.14
C ASP A 127 -12.88 0.10 -9.29
N GLN A 128 -11.90 -0.67 -9.80
CA GLN A 128 -11.23 -1.71 -9.02
C GLN A 128 -10.32 -1.12 -7.93
N LEU A 129 -9.60 -0.02 -8.23
CA LEU A 129 -8.85 0.72 -7.22
C LEU A 129 -9.76 1.24 -6.10
N ARG A 130 -10.97 1.72 -6.43
CA ARG A 130 -11.98 2.15 -5.45
C ARG A 130 -12.49 0.98 -4.62
N LEU A 131 -12.80 -0.17 -5.23
CA LEU A 131 -13.22 -1.38 -4.53
C LEU A 131 -12.15 -1.83 -3.53
N VAL A 132 -10.89 -1.88 -3.95
CA VAL A 132 -9.76 -2.22 -3.08
C VAL A 132 -9.64 -1.21 -1.92
N ASN A 133 -9.81 0.10 -2.20
CA ASN A 133 -9.83 1.12 -1.15
C ASN A 133 -10.91 0.83 -0.10
N GLN A 134 -12.13 0.53 -0.55
CA GLN A 134 -13.24 0.20 0.34
C GLN A 134 -12.94 -1.04 1.21
N CYS A 135 -12.37 -2.10 0.64
CA CYS A 135 -11.94 -3.28 1.40
C CYS A 135 -10.89 -2.91 2.47
N MET A 136 -9.92 -2.06 2.13
CA MET A 136 -8.90 -1.62 3.09
C MET A 136 -9.49 -0.74 4.19
N VAL A 137 -10.43 0.16 3.86
CA VAL A 137 -11.14 1.00 4.85
C VAL A 137 -11.85 0.12 5.87
N HIS A 138 -12.61 -0.88 5.42
CA HIS A 138 -13.34 -1.80 6.29
C HIS A 138 -12.43 -2.70 7.13
N ALA A 139 -11.22 -2.95 6.68
CA ALA A 139 -10.21 -3.71 7.43
C ALA A 139 -9.39 -2.83 8.41
N THR A 140 -9.58 -1.50 8.37
CA THR A 140 -8.84 -0.59 9.25
C THR A 140 -9.50 -0.55 10.64
N PRO A 141 -8.78 -0.92 11.70
CA PRO A 141 -9.30 -0.86 13.06
C PRO A 141 -9.48 0.59 13.53
N GLU A 142 -10.39 0.81 14.47
CA GLU A 142 -10.52 2.12 15.10
C GLU A 142 -9.31 2.45 15.98
N ARG A 143 -9.02 3.74 16.09
CA ARG A 143 -7.92 4.23 16.92
C ARG A 143 -8.10 3.79 18.38
N GLY A 144 -7.05 3.23 18.97
CA GLY A 144 -7.04 2.76 20.35
C GLY A 144 -7.55 1.32 20.54
N THR A 145 -8.01 0.64 19.50
CA THR A 145 -8.40 -0.78 19.57
C THR A 145 -7.25 -1.74 19.24
N VAL A 146 -6.17 -1.22 18.72
CA VAL A 146 -4.95 -1.96 18.35
C VAL A 146 -3.71 -1.17 18.80
N PRO A 147 -2.51 -1.77 18.81
CA PRO A 147 -1.28 -1.05 19.12
C PRO A 147 -1.09 0.21 18.27
N ASP A 148 -0.60 1.28 18.87
CA ASP A 148 -0.44 2.58 18.18
C ASP A 148 0.47 2.49 16.95
N GLY A 149 1.51 1.66 16.99
CA GLY A 149 2.39 1.41 15.85
C GLY A 149 1.65 0.82 14.66
N LEU A 150 0.79 -0.18 14.92
CA LEU A 150 -0.06 -0.79 13.91
C LEU A 150 -1.03 0.22 13.30
N TYR A 151 -1.79 0.92 14.15
CA TYR A 151 -2.74 1.93 13.67
C TYR A 151 -2.05 2.97 12.80
N ARG A 152 -0.92 3.52 13.27
CA ARG A 152 -0.12 4.52 12.55
C ARG A 152 0.35 4.02 11.18
N TYR A 153 0.78 2.75 11.11
CA TYR A 153 1.22 2.13 9.87
C TYR A 153 0.04 1.88 8.90
N MET A 154 -1.07 1.34 9.39
CA MET A 154 -2.26 1.11 8.57
C MET A 154 -2.83 2.43 8.00
N ILE A 155 -2.91 3.50 8.79
CA ILE A 155 -3.30 4.82 8.30
C ILE A 155 -2.33 5.37 7.25
N HIS A 156 -1.03 5.14 7.40
CA HIS A 156 -0.06 5.51 6.39
C HIS A 156 -0.28 4.76 5.06
N PHE A 157 -0.46 3.45 5.13
CA PHE A 157 -0.67 2.62 3.95
C PHE A 157 -2.02 2.92 3.26
N LEU A 158 -3.10 3.09 4.03
CA LEU A 158 -4.41 3.49 3.49
C LEU A 158 -4.33 4.86 2.80
N ALA A 159 -3.57 5.81 3.36
CA ALA A 159 -3.37 7.11 2.74
C ALA A 159 -2.65 7.01 1.39
N ILE A 160 -1.67 6.12 1.26
CA ILE A 160 -0.98 5.86 -0.01
C ILE A 160 -1.97 5.29 -1.03
N GLN A 161 -2.70 4.23 -0.69
CA GLN A 161 -3.64 3.58 -1.60
C GLN A 161 -4.77 4.54 -2.03
N SER A 162 -5.36 5.30 -1.09
CA SER A 162 -6.38 6.32 -1.39
C SER A 162 -5.83 7.43 -2.30
N SER A 163 -4.55 7.77 -2.14
CA SER A 163 -3.86 8.74 -2.98
C SER A 163 -3.63 8.20 -4.38
N VAL A 164 -3.19 6.95 -4.52
CA VAL A 164 -3.01 6.26 -5.81
C VAL A 164 -4.34 6.24 -6.56
N ALA A 165 -5.44 5.76 -5.94
CA ALA A 165 -6.76 5.76 -6.55
C ALA A 165 -7.20 7.17 -6.99
N SER A 166 -6.99 8.19 -6.14
CA SER A 166 -7.31 9.59 -6.43
C SER A 166 -6.55 10.14 -7.64
N VAL A 167 -5.25 9.81 -7.77
CA VAL A 167 -4.43 10.25 -8.90
C VAL A 167 -4.98 9.72 -10.22
N PHE A 168 -5.26 8.41 -10.33
CA PHE A 168 -5.72 7.83 -11.57
C PHE A 168 -7.14 8.27 -11.95
N MET A 169 -8.02 8.53 -10.97
CA MET A 169 -9.30 9.19 -11.21
C MET A 169 -9.13 10.62 -11.77
N ILE A 170 -8.09 11.36 -11.34
CA ILE A 170 -7.79 12.71 -11.87
C ILE A 170 -7.12 12.64 -13.26
N LEU A 171 -6.23 11.67 -13.48
CA LEU A 171 -5.54 11.48 -14.76
C LEU A 171 -6.49 11.07 -15.89
N SER A 172 -7.57 10.37 -15.58
CA SER A 172 -8.60 9.97 -16.55
C SER A 172 -9.23 11.16 -17.29
N ARG A 173 -9.22 12.36 -16.69
CA ARG A 173 -9.90 13.58 -17.17
C ARG A 173 -11.41 13.44 -17.33
N ASP A 174 -11.98 12.35 -16.84
CA ASP A 174 -13.40 12.06 -16.92
C ASP A 174 -14.14 12.70 -15.73
N PRO A 175 -15.17 13.53 -15.97
CA PRO A 175 -16.00 14.12 -14.90
C PRO A 175 -16.62 13.06 -13.97
N GLU A 176 -17.03 11.90 -14.50
CA GLU A 176 -17.57 10.81 -13.68
C GLU A 176 -16.55 10.30 -12.66
N ASN A 177 -15.30 10.13 -13.08
CA ASN A 177 -14.22 9.70 -12.18
C ASN A 177 -13.87 10.76 -11.13
N TYR A 178 -14.11 12.05 -11.39
CA TYR A 178 -13.98 13.08 -10.35
C TYR A 178 -15.07 12.94 -9.29
N GLU A 179 -16.28 12.59 -9.66
CA GLU A 179 -17.36 12.31 -8.70
C GLU A 179 -17.08 10.99 -7.94
N LYS A 180 -16.60 9.94 -8.61
CA LYS A 180 -16.15 8.70 -7.95
C LYS A 180 -15.06 8.97 -6.90
N LYS A 181 -14.12 9.89 -7.20
CA LYS A 181 -13.11 10.32 -6.21
C LYS A 181 -13.75 10.96 -4.99
N LYS A 182 -14.71 11.88 -5.20
CA LYS A 182 -15.42 12.54 -4.09
C LYS A 182 -16.17 11.52 -3.24
N ALA A 183 -16.90 10.60 -3.90
CA ALA A 183 -17.63 9.52 -3.24
C ALA A 183 -16.70 8.63 -2.42
N MET A 184 -15.55 8.21 -2.96
CA MET A 184 -14.56 7.41 -2.23
C MET A 184 -14.11 8.09 -0.92
N TRP A 185 -13.85 9.40 -0.94
CA TRP A 185 -13.46 10.13 0.26
C TRP A 185 -14.63 10.32 1.24
N ALA A 186 -15.85 10.49 0.74
CA ALA A 186 -17.06 10.54 1.56
C ALA A 186 -17.37 9.17 2.20
N ASP A 187 -17.14 8.06 1.50
CA ASP A 187 -17.28 6.70 2.01
C ASP A 187 -16.33 6.45 3.20
N ILE A 188 -15.07 6.94 3.13
CA ILE A 188 -14.12 6.85 4.26
C ILE A 188 -14.63 7.66 5.46
N GLU A 189 -15.14 8.87 5.22
CA GLU A 189 -15.66 9.74 6.29
C GLU A 189 -16.91 9.16 6.93
N ALA A 190 -17.81 8.60 6.13
CA ALA A 190 -19.04 7.93 6.62
C ALA A 190 -18.73 6.67 7.42
N TYR A 191 -17.71 5.89 7.02
CA TYR A 191 -17.28 4.70 7.76
C TYR A 191 -16.69 5.07 9.12
N SER A 192 -15.73 5.99 9.17
CA SER A 192 -15.12 6.50 10.39
C SER A 192 -14.55 7.92 10.21
N PRO A 193 -15.15 8.93 10.84
CA PRO A 193 -14.61 10.28 10.82
C PRO A 193 -13.19 10.38 11.40
N THR A 194 -12.83 9.50 12.33
CA THR A 194 -11.48 9.44 12.93
C THR A 194 -10.46 8.97 11.89
N ILE A 195 -10.73 7.84 11.23
CA ILE A 195 -9.86 7.30 10.16
C ILE A 195 -9.75 8.32 9.03
N TYR A 196 -10.86 8.90 8.57
CA TYR A 196 -10.85 9.94 7.55
C TYR A 196 -9.93 11.11 7.91
N LYS A 197 -10.09 11.67 9.11
CA LYS A 197 -9.27 12.78 9.60
C LYS A 197 -7.78 12.44 9.61
N ASP A 198 -7.44 11.21 10.03
CA ASP A 198 -6.03 10.79 10.13
C ASP A 198 -5.41 10.48 8.76
N VAL A 199 -6.14 9.85 7.85
CA VAL A 199 -5.72 9.66 6.47
C VAL A 199 -5.55 11.01 5.77
N ARG A 200 -6.47 11.95 5.97
CA ARG A 200 -6.43 13.30 5.38
C ARG A 200 -5.27 14.17 5.87
N LYS A 201 -4.76 13.92 7.07
CA LYS A 201 -3.57 14.62 7.60
C LYS A 201 -2.27 14.22 6.91
N LYS A 202 -2.19 13.05 6.29
CA LYS A 202 -0.98 12.58 5.62
C LYS A 202 -0.63 13.47 4.43
N ALA A 203 0.66 13.78 4.26
CA ALA A 203 1.14 14.75 3.28
C ALA A 203 0.67 14.43 1.85
N MET A 204 0.76 13.15 1.43
CA MET A 204 0.30 12.71 0.11
C MET A 204 -1.20 12.95 -0.08
N SER A 205 -2.03 12.57 0.90
CA SER A 205 -3.48 12.80 0.85
C SER A 205 -3.83 14.29 0.77
N ARG A 206 -3.10 15.14 1.48
CA ARG A 206 -3.27 16.61 1.42
C ARG A 206 -2.96 17.15 0.03
N ALA A 207 -1.80 16.75 -0.54
CA ALA A 207 -1.36 17.20 -1.85
C ALA A 207 -2.34 16.78 -2.97
N LEU A 208 -2.89 15.58 -2.90
CA LEU A 208 -3.76 15.02 -3.93
C LEU A 208 -5.25 15.38 -3.77
N ASN A 209 -5.61 16.14 -2.75
CA ASN A 209 -6.97 16.65 -2.52
C ASN A 209 -7.10 18.17 -2.69
N LEU A 210 -6.24 18.76 -3.49
CA LEU A 210 -6.39 20.15 -3.93
C LEU A 210 -7.71 20.34 -4.68
N ARG A 211 -8.40 21.43 -4.38
CA ARG A 211 -9.75 21.70 -4.90
C ARG A 211 -9.72 22.33 -6.31
N GLY A 212 -10.79 22.12 -7.05
CA GLY A 212 -11.05 22.80 -8.32
C GLY A 212 -10.20 22.31 -9.50
N SER A 213 -10.32 23.00 -10.62
CA SER A 213 -9.58 22.72 -11.87
C SER A 213 -8.08 22.98 -11.74
N ALA A 214 -7.71 24.02 -11.04
CA ALA A 214 -6.30 24.36 -10.76
C ALA A 214 -5.62 23.26 -9.95
N GLY A 215 -6.26 22.73 -8.90
CA GLY A 215 -5.74 21.62 -8.13
C GLY A 215 -5.53 20.36 -8.98
N ARG A 216 -6.49 20.00 -9.81
CA ARG A 216 -6.35 18.87 -10.75
C ARG A 216 -5.22 19.07 -11.76
N PHE A 217 -5.02 20.30 -12.23
CA PHE A 217 -3.91 20.62 -13.13
C PHE A 217 -2.55 20.41 -12.45
N VAL A 218 -2.38 20.92 -11.23
CA VAL A 218 -1.15 20.73 -10.44
C VAL A 218 -0.85 19.26 -10.21
N ILE A 219 -1.86 18.47 -9.82
CA ILE A 219 -1.70 17.03 -9.58
C ILE A 219 -1.27 16.31 -10.86
N ARG A 220 -1.88 16.59 -12.00
CA ARG A 220 -1.49 15.99 -13.28
C ARG A 220 -0.05 16.33 -13.66
N LYS A 221 0.34 17.58 -13.54
CA LYS A 221 1.72 17.99 -13.85
C LYS A 221 2.74 17.36 -12.91
N GLY A 222 2.41 17.31 -11.61
CA GLY A 222 3.25 16.64 -10.62
C GLY A 222 3.42 15.14 -10.88
N TYR A 223 2.35 14.45 -11.30
CA TYR A 223 2.43 13.04 -11.67
C TYR A 223 3.37 12.81 -12.86
N PHE A 224 3.20 13.54 -13.96
CA PHE A 224 4.08 13.41 -15.13
C PHE A 224 5.54 13.73 -14.82
N LEU A 225 5.80 14.71 -13.96
CA LEU A 225 7.16 15.00 -13.52
C LEU A 225 7.74 13.83 -12.70
N ALA A 226 6.98 13.30 -11.75
CA ALA A 226 7.40 12.16 -10.94
C ALA A 226 7.63 10.90 -11.80
N GLU A 227 6.78 10.63 -12.77
CA GLU A 227 6.91 9.50 -13.72
C GLU A 227 8.22 9.56 -14.50
N HIS A 228 8.62 10.77 -14.96
CA HIS A 228 9.88 10.97 -15.68
C HIS A 228 11.13 10.85 -14.79
N VAL A 229 11.03 11.30 -13.53
CA VAL A 229 12.15 11.29 -12.58
C VAL A 229 12.35 9.90 -11.96
N VAL A 230 11.27 9.24 -11.57
CA VAL A 230 11.31 7.94 -10.85
C VAL A 230 11.30 6.77 -11.83
N GLY A 231 10.84 6.98 -13.05
CA GLY A 231 10.89 5.98 -14.11
C GLY A 231 9.99 4.76 -13.83
N PHE A 232 8.74 4.98 -13.46
CA PHE A 232 7.74 3.92 -13.24
C PHE A 232 7.30 3.19 -14.53
N ASN A 233 7.80 3.60 -15.70
CA ASN A 233 7.55 2.96 -17.00
C ASN A 233 8.81 2.28 -17.54
#